data_343401ea4af1766f7cf3b0bd942bc6ec
#
_entry.id   343401ea4af1766f7cf3b0bd942bc6ec
#
_cell.length_a   1.000
_cell.length_b   1.000
_cell.length_c   1.000
_cell.angle_alpha   90.00
_cell.angle_beta   90.00
_cell.angle_gamma   90.00
#
_symmetry.space_group_name_H-M   'P 1'
#
loop_
_entity.id
_entity.type
_entity.pdbx_description
1 polymer ?
#
loop_
_entity_poly.entity_id
_entity_poly.type
_entity_poly.pdbx_seq_one_letter_code
_entity_poly.pdbx_strand_id
1 'polypeptide(L)'
;MDIKNNGLKTGYLYFYVHFIVEVVCFFYLSRVTNNSMFVWLVPFIYDGVAFVPQSMIGYISDKYPKINMGLIGVFLLVISYLIYGLTNLPIYLSLIILAIGNACLHIAGAEDTLKSSDGKLSPAAIFVAGGSFGVVTGKLLARTSLNPLILIIAMLTIIPFTLLSKTYITKESNTNKFNYVREDLNPMVVILIAVLVVIIRGYMGYGIPTSWNKTTIQLVIFFCTMGLGKALGGIL
;
A
#
# COMPACT_ATOMS: atom_id res chain seq x y z
N MET A 1 10.35 -28.42 -1.22
CA MET A 1 9.25 -27.45 -1.48
C MET A 1 9.84 -26.37 -2.37
N ASP A 2 9.34 -26.18 -3.60
CA ASP A 2 9.98 -25.39 -4.65
C ASP A 2 10.05 -23.91 -4.27
N ILE A 3 11.26 -23.38 -4.05
CA ILE A 3 11.56 -21.97 -3.73
C ILE A 3 10.98 -21.05 -4.82
N LYS A 4 10.99 -21.51 -6.07
CA LYS A 4 10.48 -20.78 -7.24
C LYS A 4 9.00 -20.40 -7.15
N ASN A 5 8.21 -21.09 -6.31
CA ASN A 5 6.77 -20.89 -6.19
C ASN A 5 6.37 -20.00 -4.98
N ASN A 6 7.28 -19.81 -4.03
CA ASN A 6 6.98 -19.08 -2.80
C ASN A 6 6.85 -17.56 -3.04
N GLY A 7 7.70 -16.98 -3.88
CA GLY A 7 7.64 -15.57 -4.21
C GLY A 7 6.31 -15.15 -4.83
N LEU A 8 5.83 -15.90 -5.82
CA LEU A 8 4.54 -15.62 -6.45
C LEU A 8 3.37 -15.78 -5.47
N LYS A 9 3.40 -16.81 -4.60
CA LYS A 9 2.40 -16.99 -3.56
C LYS A 9 2.35 -15.78 -2.62
N THR A 10 3.51 -15.32 -2.15
CA THR A 10 3.61 -14.12 -1.33
C THR A 10 3.10 -12.89 -2.07
N GLY A 11 3.43 -12.73 -3.36
CA GLY A 11 2.92 -11.66 -4.21
C GLY A 11 1.39 -11.64 -4.28
N TYR A 12 0.74 -12.79 -4.48
CA TYR A 12 -0.73 -12.89 -4.52
C TYR A 12 -1.37 -12.67 -3.14
N LEU A 13 -0.77 -13.16 -2.05
CA LEU A 13 -1.25 -12.88 -0.70
C LEU A 13 -1.24 -11.38 -0.44
N TYR A 14 -0.13 -10.72 -0.75
CA TYR A 14 -0.03 -9.28 -0.55
C TYR A 14 -0.76 -8.43 -1.60
N PHE A 15 -1.05 -8.97 -2.78
CA PHE A 15 -2.03 -8.36 -3.69
C PHE A 15 -3.38 -8.18 -2.99
N TYR A 16 -3.88 -9.23 -2.35
CA TYR A 16 -5.14 -9.18 -1.62
C TYR A 16 -5.07 -8.24 -0.40
N VAL A 17 -4.01 -8.34 0.39
CA VAL A 17 -3.78 -7.46 1.54
C VAL A 17 -3.79 -5.99 1.09
N HIS A 18 -2.99 -5.65 0.07
CA HIS A 18 -2.88 -4.29 -0.44
C HIS A 18 -4.20 -3.81 -1.06
N PHE A 19 -4.91 -4.69 -1.77
CA PHE A 19 -6.25 -4.38 -2.27
C PHE A 19 -7.17 -3.93 -1.14
N ILE A 20 -7.30 -4.73 -0.07
CA ILE A 20 -8.19 -4.38 1.06
C ILE A 20 -7.72 -3.11 1.77
N VAL A 21 -6.41 -2.95 2.00
CA VAL A 21 -5.86 -1.75 2.64
C VAL A 21 -6.24 -0.49 1.87
N GLU A 22 -6.06 -0.51 0.55
CA GLU A 22 -6.39 0.66 -0.28
C GLU A 22 -7.91 0.87 -0.43
N VAL A 23 -8.72 -0.19 -0.42
CA VAL A 23 -10.19 -0.06 -0.33
C VAL A 23 -10.56 0.74 0.91
N VAL A 24 -10.03 0.36 2.05
CA VAL A 24 -10.32 0.97 3.35
C VAL A 24 -9.80 2.42 3.38
N CYS A 25 -8.56 2.64 3.00
CA CYS A 25 -7.95 3.97 3.03
C CYS A 25 -8.67 4.95 2.10
N PHE A 26 -8.95 4.55 0.86
CA PHE A 26 -9.60 5.43 -0.10
C PHE A 26 -11.12 5.57 0.09
N PHE A 27 -11.78 4.62 0.72
CA PHE A 27 -13.13 4.83 1.24
C PHE A 27 -13.14 5.93 2.30
N TYR A 28 -12.26 5.82 3.30
CA TYR A 28 -12.12 6.81 4.37
C TYR A 28 -11.79 8.20 3.81
N LEU A 29 -10.72 8.29 3.03
CA LEU A 29 -10.26 9.55 2.43
C LEU A 29 -11.37 10.24 1.63
N SER A 30 -12.08 9.49 0.77
CA SER A 30 -13.16 10.05 -0.06
C SER A 30 -14.30 10.60 0.79
N ARG A 31 -14.66 9.92 1.89
CA ARG A 31 -15.72 10.38 2.80
C ARG A 31 -15.31 11.62 3.59
N VAL A 32 -14.07 11.61 4.12
CA VAL A 32 -13.55 12.72 4.93
C VAL A 32 -13.29 13.95 4.06
N THR A 33 -12.73 13.78 2.88
CA THR A 33 -12.44 14.89 1.96
C THR A 33 -13.74 15.60 1.53
N ASN A 34 -14.79 14.85 1.21
CA ASN A 34 -16.07 15.43 0.80
C ASN A 34 -16.75 16.25 1.90
N ASN A 35 -16.43 15.99 3.17
CA ASN A 35 -17.00 16.64 4.33
C ASN A 35 -16.07 17.66 5.00
N SER A 36 -14.87 17.90 4.44
CA SER A 36 -13.87 18.77 5.03
C SER A 36 -13.86 20.16 4.37
N MET A 37 -13.79 21.20 5.20
CA MET A 37 -13.55 22.58 4.74
C MET A 37 -12.18 22.72 4.05
N PHE A 38 -11.18 21.91 4.47
CA PHE A 38 -9.82 21.91 3.92
C PHE A 38 -9.56 20.64 3.11
N VAL A 39 -10.24 20.54 1.96
CA VAL A 39 -10.19 19.38 1.04
C VAL A 39 -8.76 18.92 0.70
N TRP A 40 -7.84 19.86 0.51
CA TRP A 40 -6.44 19.57 0.14
C TRP A 40 -5.60 19.07 1.32
N LEU A 41 -5.94 19.45 2.55
CA LEU A 41 -5.15 19.11 3.74
C LEU A 41 -5.25 17.62 4.09
N VAL A 42 -6.42 17.01 3.87
CA VAL A 42 -6.68 15.60 4.18
C VAL A 42 -5.73 14.66 3.42
N PRO A 43 -5.66 14.71 2.07
CA PRO A 43 -4.72 13.87 1.33
C PRO A 43 -3.25 14.24 1.63
N PHE A 44 -2.94 15.52 1.86
CA PHE A 44 -1.58 15.95 2.20
C PHE A 44 -1.09 15.33 3.52
N ILE A 45 -1.91 15.38 4.59
CA ILE A 45 -1.58 14.74 5.88
C ILE A 45 -1.48 13.22 5.69
N TYR A 46 -2.44 12.62 4.98
CA TYR A 46 -2.43 11.19 4.76
C TYR A 46 -1.15 10.73 4.04
N ASP A 47 -0.83 11.31 2.91
CA ASP A 47 0.35 10.93 2.13
C ASP A 47 1.65 11.18 2.91
N GLY A 48 1.75 12.34 3.60
CA GLY A 48 2.89 12.65 4.44
C GLY A 48 3.11 11.59 5.53
N VAL A 49 2.06 11.22 6.24
CA VAL A 49 2.14 10.23 7.34
C VAL A 49 2.21 8.79 6.83
N ALA A 50 1.61 8.48 5.67
CA ALA A 50 1.67 7.13 5.10
C ALA A 50 3.03 6.80 4.45
N PHE A 51 3.74 7.79 3.89
CA PHE A 51 4.96 7.53 3.12
C PHE A 51 6.25 7.96 3.80
N VAL A 52 6.28 9.11 4.49
CA VAL A 52 7.52 9.61 5.12
C VAL A 52 8.07 8.66 6.19
N PRO A 53 7.28 8.10 7.13
CA PRO A 53 7.82 7.24 8.18
C PRO A 53 8.13 5.81 7.72
N GLN A 54 7.88 5.44 6.46
CA GLN A 54 8.14 4.07 5.98
C GLN A 54 9.62 3.66 6.14
N SER A 55 10.56 4.59 5.97
CA SER A 55 11.97 4.30 6.21
C SER A 55 12.27 3.95 7.66
N MET A 56 11.65 4.65 8.63
CA MET A 56 11.79 4.34 10.06
C MET A 56 11.11 3.01 10.42
N ILE A 57 9.91 2.78 9.88
CA ILE A 57 9.16 1.53 10.11
C ILE A 57 9.95 0.35 9.54
N GLY A 58 10.53 0.49 8.34
CA GLY A 58 11.40 -0.52 7.73
C GLY A 58 12.64 -0.81 8.59
N TYR A 59 13.32 0.23 9.07
CA TYR A 59 14.44 0.06 9.99
C TYR A 59 14.05 -0.69 11.27
N ILE A 60 12.87 -0.39 11.85
CA ILE A 60 12.35 -1.09 13.03
C ILE A 60 12.06 -2.55 12.70
N SER A 61 11.44 -2.82 11.54
CA SER A 61 11.16 -4.18 11.07
C SER A 61 12.44 -5.01 10.91
N ASP A 62 13.47 -4.44 10.30
CA ASP A 62 14.76 -5.11 10.12
C ASP A 62 15.47 -5.37 11.45
N LYS A 63 15.44 -4.39 12.36
CA LYS A 63 16.08 -4.51 13.68
C LYS A 63 15.36 -5.48 14.62
N TYR A 64 14.05 -5.59 14.50
CA TYR A 64 13.19 -6.43 15.34
C TYR A 64 12.35 -7.41 14.52
N PRO A 65 12.94 -8.43 13.89
CA PRO A 65 12.26 -9.30 12.92
C PRO A 65 11.14 -10.16 13.53
N LYS A 66 11.02 -10.19 14.88
CA LYS A 66 9.90 -10.84 15.57
C LYS A 66 8.61 -10.01 15.54
N ILE A 67 8.73 -8.71 15.27
CA ILE A 67 7.57 -7.82 15.19
C ILE A 67 6.89 -8.04 13.82
N ASN A 68 5.60 -8.34 13.85
CA ASN A 68 4.83 -8.45 12.62
C ASN A 68 4.20 -7.09 12.28
N MET A 69 4.87 -6.32 11.39
CA MET A 69 4.37 -5.00 10.97
C MET A 69 3.01 -5.10 10.27
N GLY A 70 2.72 -6.21 9.58
CA GLY A 70 1.42 -6.44 8.97
C GLY A 70 0.28 -6.49 10.00
N LEU A 71 0.47 -7.21 11.11
CA LEU A 71 -0.53 -7.26 12.19
C LEU A 71 -0.72 -5.90 12.87
N ILE A 72 0.39 -5.18 13.14
CA ILE A 72 0.32 -3.83 13.70
C ILE A 72 -0.49 -2.92 12.78
N GLY A 73 -0.22 -3.00 11.47
CA GLY A 73 -0.94 -2.20 10.48
C GLY A 73 -2.44 -2.49 10.48
N VAL A 74 -2.85 -3.78 10.47
CA VAL A 74 -4.27 -4.15 10.56
C VAL A 74 -4.91 -3.59 11.83
N PHE A 75 -4.23 -3.72 12.97
CA PHE A 75 -4.75 -3.24 14.24
C PHE A 75 -4.99 -1.73 14.24
N LEU A 76 -4.05 -0.97 13.69
CA LEU A 76 -4.16 0.48 13.55
C LEU A 76 -5.30 0.88 12.60
N LEU A 77 -5.48 0.18 11.47
CA LEU A 77 -6.61 0.43 10.58
C LEU A 77 -7.96 0.21 11.28
N VAL A 78 -8.08 -0.90 12.03
CA VAL A 78 -9.31 -1.18 12.81
C VAL A 78 -9.56 -0.10 13.86
N ILE A 79 -8.54 0.29 14.63
CA ILE A 79 -8.66 1.38 15.62
C ILE A 79 -9.10 2.69 14.94
N SER A 80 -8.49 3.04 13.81
CA SER A 80 -8.88 4.23 13.05
C SER A 80 -10.38 4.23 12.70
N TYR A 81 -10.89 3.10 12.22
CA TYR A 81 -12.31 2.98 11.86
C TYR A 81 -13.25 2.96 13.05
N LEU A 82 -12.83 2.40 14.17
CA LEU A 82 -13.59 2.47 15.43
C LEU A 82 -13.68 3.93 15.93
N ILE A 83 -12.57 4.66 15.87
CA ILE A 83 -12.57 6.10 16.22
C ILE A 83 -13.48 6.87 15.28
N TYR A 84 -13.34 6.65 13.97
CA TYR A 84 -14.12 7.34 12.94
C TYR A 84 -15.63 7.06 13.04
N GLY A 85 -16.00 5.81 13.33
CA GLY A 85 -17.40 5.37 13.31
C GLY A 85 -18.16 5.45 14.64
N LEU A 86 -17.44 5.45 15.77
CA LEU A 86 -18.06 5.32 17.11
C LEU A 86 -17.77 6.49 18.04
N THR A 87 -16.87 7.41 17.68
CA THR A 87 -16.48 8.49 18.58
C THR A 87 -16.67 9.86 17.96
N ASN A 88 -16.73 10.90 18.80
CA ASN A 88 -16.71 12.30 18.38
C ASN A 88 -15.28 12.90 18.43
N LEU A 89 -14.25 12.05 18.43
CA LEU A 89 -12.86 12.51 18.43
C LEU A 89 -12.50 13.22 17.12
N PRO A 90 -11.49 14.11 17.14
CA PRO A 90 -11.09 14.83 15.95
C PRO A 90 -10.76 13.86 14.81
N ILE A 91 -11.31 14.12 13.63
CA ILE A 91 -11.16 13.28 12.43
C ILE A 91 -9.71 13.12 12.01
N TYR A 92 -8.87 14.11 12.29
CA TYR A 92 -7.43 14.04 12.01
C TYR A 92 -6.69 12.99 12.85
N LEU A 93 -7.19 12.67 14.05
CA LEU A 93 -6.62 11.60 14.87
C LEU A 93 -6.82 10.24 14.18
N SER A 94 -8.03 9.94 13.74
CA SER A 94 -8.30 8.69 13.00
C SER A 94 -7.56 8.66 11.66
N LEU A 95 -7.40 9.80 10.97
CA LEU A 95 -6.63 9.93 9.73
C LEU A 95 -5.15 9.57 9.92
N ILE A 96 -4.51 10.10 10.98
CA ILE A 96 -3.11 9.82 11.29
C ILE A 96 -2.91 8.33 11.62
N ILE A 97 -3.79 7.77 12.44
CA ILE A 97 -3.73 6.34 12.80
C ILE A 97 -3.92 5.47 11.55
N LEU A 98 -4.86 5.82 10.66
CA LEU A 98 -5.07 5.15 9.37
C LEU A 98 -3.80 5.15 8.54
N ALA A 99 -3.17 6.31 8.39
CA ALA A 99 -1.98 6.51 7.56
C ALA A 99 -0.78 5.69 8.09
N ILE A 100 -0.57 5.66 9.43
CA ILE A 100 0.48 4.83 10.04
C ILE A 100 0.17 3.34 9.82
N GLY A 101 -1.08 2.92 9.96
CA GLY A 101 -1.51 1.55 9.68
C GLY A 101 -1.22 1.14 8.25
N ASN A 102 -1.52 2.01 7.29
CA ASN A 102 -1.17 1.83 5.88
C ASN A 102 0.34 1.70 5.68
N ALA A 103 1.15 2.60 6.28
CA ALA A 103 2.61 2.55 6.21
C ALA A 103 3.17 1.20 6.70
N CYS A 104 2.68 0.68 7.82
CA CYS A 104 3.09 -0.61 8.37
C CYS A 104 2.78 -1.78 7.41
N LEU A 105 1.59 -1.77 6.79
CA LEU A 105 1.19 -2.82 5.84
C LEU A 105 1.97 -2.73 4.51
N HIS A 106 2.30 -1.54 4.04
CA HIS A 106 3.17 -1.37 2.88
C HIS A 106 4.57 -1.90 3.12
N ILE A 107 5.15 -1.63 4.29
CA ILE A 107 6.48 -2.16 4.65
C ILE A 107 6.44 -3.68 4.79
N ALA A 108 5.43 -4.24 5.47
CA ALA A 108 5.29 -5.69 5.58
C ALA A 108 5.16 -6.36 4.19
N GLY A 109 4.36 -5.80 3.29
CA GLY A 109 4.18 -6.31 1.93
C GLY A 109 5.44 -6.21 1.09
N ALA A 110 6.13 -5.07 1.15
CA ALA A 110 7.40 -4.88 0.44
C ALA A 110 8.48 -5.84 0.96
N GLU A 111 8.66 -5.92 2.29
CA GLU A 111 9.64 -6.78 2.93
C GLU A 111 9.41 -8.26 2.56
N ASP A 112 8.19 -8.76 2.76
CA ASP A 112 7.88 -10.17 2.56
C ASP A 112 7.93 -10.57 1.07
N THR A 113 7.46 -9.70 0.16
CA THR A 113 7.56 -9.96 -1.28
C THR A 113 8.99 -9.92 -1.79
N LEU A 114 9.82 -8.99 -1.31
CA LEU A 114 11.22 -8.91 -1.69
C LEU A 114 12.03 -10.08 -1.13
N LYS A 115 11.85 -10.44 0.15
CA LYS A 115 12.54 -11.57 0.79
C LYS A 115 12.19 -12.92 0.15
N SER A 116 10.97 -13.08 -0.37
CA SER A 116 10.52 -14.31 -1.01
C SER A 116 10.75 -14.35 -2.53
N SER A 117 11.20 -13.25 -3.14
CA SER A 117 11.23 -13.07 -4.60
C SER A 117 12.38 -13.79 -5.32
N ASP A 118 13.43 -14.18 -4.60
CA ASP A 118 14.67 -14.72 -5.19
C ASP A 118 15.24 -13.79 -6.29
N GLY A 119 15.20 -12.47 -6.04
CA GLY A 119 15.70 -11.45 -6.96
C GLY A 119 14.75 -11.11 -8.13
N LYS A 120 13.52 -11.63 -8.17
CA LYS A 120 12.54 -11.30 -9.21
C LYS A 120 11.67 -10.13 -8.81
N LEU A 121 11.31 -9.28 -9.77
CA LEU A 121 10.40 -8.15 -9.55
C LEU A 121 8.92 -8.55 -9.52
N SER A 122 8.56 -9.67 -10.14
CA SER A 122 7.16 -10.07 -10.31
C SER A 122 6.36 -10.17 -9.00
N PRO A 123 6.88 -10.71 -7.87
CA PRO A 123 6.12 -10.72 -6.62
C PRO A 123 5.76 -9.33 -6.11
N ALA A 124 6.73 -8.41 -6.13
CA ALA A 124 6.52 -7.03 -5.72
C ALA A 124 5.58 -6.28 -6.67
N ALA A 125 5.67 -6.51 -7.97
CA ALA A 125 4.79 -5.92 -8.98
C ALA A 125 3.32 -6.37 -8.80
N ILE A 126 3.10 -7.65 -8.53
CA ILE A 126 1.78 -8.21 -8.24
C ILE A 126 1.22 -7.58 -6.96
N PHE A 127 2.02 -7.50 -5.87
CA PHE A 127 1.65 -6.82 -4.63
C PHE A 127 1.18 -5.38 -4.90
N VAL A 128 2.00 -4.58 -5.60
CA VAL A 128 1.71 -3.17 -5.86
C VAL A 128 0.48 -2.98 -6.77
N ALA A 129 0.22 -3.92 -7.68
CA ALA A 129 -0.96 -3.87 -8.55
C ALA A 129 -2.27 -3.92 -7.76
N GLY A 130 -2.33 -4.72 -6.67
CA GLY A 130 -3.51 -4.83 -5.80
C GLY A 130 -4.02 -3.48 -5.31
N GLY A 131 -3.10 -2.57 -4.95
CA GLY A 131 -3.46 -1.24 -4.48
C GLY A 131 -4.25 -0.42 -5.49
N SER A 132 -3.92 -0.49 -6.78
CA SER A 132 -4.64 0.28 -7.81
C SER A 132 -6.11 -0.14 -7.91
N PHE A 133 -6.40 -1.43 -7.82
CA PHE A 133 -7.77 -1.93 -7.80
C PHE A 133 -8.48 -1.57 -6.48
N GLY A 134 -7.75 -1.59 -5.36
CA GLY A 134 -8.27 -1.16 -4.06
C GLY A 134 -8.69 0.31 -4.05
N VAL A 135 -7.87 1.20 -4.61
CA VAL A 135 -8.17 2.64 -4.72
C VAL A 135 -9.49 2.90 -5.44
N VAL A 136 -9.71 2.31 -6.61
CA VAL A 136 -10.96 2.52 -7.35
C VAL A 136 -12.15 1.95 -6.60
N THR A 137 -12.02 0.76 -6.03
CA THR A 137 -13.08 0.11 -5.25
C THR A 137 -13.46 0.95 -4.04
N GLY A 138 -12.48 1.44 -3.27
CA GLY A 138 -12.72 2.30 -2.11
C GLY A 138 -13.43 3.60 -2.47
N LYS A 139 -13.00 4.27 -3.55
CA LYS A 139 -13.65 5.48 -4.07
C LYS A 139 -15.10 5.23 -4.51
N LEU A 140 -15.38 4.09 -5.13
CA LEU A 140 -16.73 3.74 -5.57
C LEU A 140 -17.62 3.40 -4.37
N LEU A 141 -17.14 2.61 -3.42
CA LEU A 141 -17.86 2.30 -2.18
C LEU A 141 -18.16 3.55 -1.35
N ALA A 142 -17.27 4.52 -1.35
CA ALA A 142 -17.50 5.78 -0.64
C ALA A 142 -18.69 6.60 -1.18
N ARG A 143 -19.10 6.36 -2.43
CA ARG A 143 -20.29 6.99 -3.05
C ARG A 143 -21.60 6.32 -2.66
N THR A 144 -21.55 5.15 -2.02
CA THR A 144 -22.72 4.42 -1.54
C THR A 144 -23.05 4.81 -0.10
N SER A 145 -24.18 4.37 0.44
CA SER A 145 -24.55 4.54 1.84
C SER A 145 -23.94 3.49 2.78
N LEU A 146 -22.87 2.79 2.35
CA LEU A 146 -22.22 1.75 3.13
C LEU A 146 -21.78 2.27 4.51
N ASN A 147 -22.15 1.54 5.57
CA ASN A 147 -21.65 1.84 6.92
C ASN A 147 -20.15 1.54 6.99
N PRO A 148 -19.29 2.50 7.40
CA PRO A 148 -17.85 2.30 7.47
C PRO A 148 -17.43 1.14 8.37
N LEU A 149 -18.18 0.83 9.43
CA LEU A 149 -17.86 -0.27 10.34
C LEU A 149 -17.88 -1.65 9.66
N ILE A 150 -18.61 -1.81 8.56
CA ILE A 150 -18.61 -3.07 7.78
C ILE A 150 -17.23 -3.37 7.21
N LEU A 151 -16.44 -2.33 6.90
CA LEU A 151 -15.08 -2.50 6.38
C LEU A 151 -14.10 -3.09 7.42
N ILE A 152 -14.45 -3.06 8.72
CA ILE A 152 -13.68 -3.76 9.76
C ILE A 152 -13.65 -5.27 9.47
N ILE A 153 -14.75 -5.83 8.99
CA ILE A 153 -14.79 -7.26 8.62
C ILE A 153 -13.77 -7.53 7.50
N ALA A 154 -13.72 -6.66 6.48
CA ALA A 154 -12.72 -6.79 5.41
C ALA A 154 -11.28 -6.68 5.94
N MET A 155 -11.00 -5.77 6.89
CA MET A 155 -9.68 -5.66 7.52
C MET A 155 -9.31 -6.93 8.29
N LEU A 156 -10.24 -7.55 9.00
CA LEU A 156 -9.98 -8.78 9.74
C LEU A 156 -9.65 -9.95 8.82
N THR A 157 -10.15 -9.96 7.58
CA THR A 157 -9.81 -11.03 6.59
C THR A 157 -8.34 -11.03 6.19
N ILE A 158 -7.61 -9.92 6.33
CA ILE A 158 -6.18 -9.87 5.97
C ILE A 158 -5.25 -10.43 7.06
N ILE A 159 -5.72 -10.63 8.29
CA ILE A 159 -4.91 -11.20 9.38
C ILE A 159 -4.29 -12.55 8.98
N PRO A 160 -5.06 -13.57 8.54
CA PRO A 160 -4.48 -14.85 8.17
C PRO A 160 -3.45 -14.73 7.03
N PHE A 161 -3.62 -13.78 6.10
CA PHE A 161 -2.69 -13.59 4.99
C PHE A 161 -1.36 -13.00 5.46
N THR A 162 -1.37 -12.05 6.38
CA THR A 162 -0.14 -11.49 6.98
C THR A 162 0.59 -12.49 7.88
N LEU A 163 -0.11 -13.49 8.42
CA LEU A 163 0.51 -14.58 9.16
C LEU A 163 1.09 -15.65 8.23
N LEU A 164 0.34 -16.03 7.19
CA LEU A 164 0.77 -17.02 6.21
C LEU A 164 1.98 -16.57 5.41
N SER A 165 2.12 -15.29 5.08
CA SER A 165 3.27 -14.77 4.33
C SER A 165 4.59 -15.09 5.01
N LYS A 166 4.64 -15.01 6.35
CA LYS A 166 5.84 -15.34 7.14
C LYS A 166 6.28 -16.80 7.01
N THR A 167 5.40 -17.71 6.61
CA THR A 167 5.77 -19.11 6.37
C THR A 167 6.49 -19.36 5.05
N TYR A 168 6.35 -18.42 4.09
CA TYR A 168 7.01 -18.50 2.77
C TYR A 168 8.37 -17.85 2.72
N ILE A 169 8.74 -17.09 3.77
CA ILE A 169 10.05 -16.46 3.87
C ILE A 169 11.04 -17.51 4.40
N THR A 170 11.96 -17.93 3.55
CA THR A 170 13.06 -18.80 3.97
C THR A 170 14.15 -17.97 4.65
N LYS A 171 14.76 -18.51 5.73
CA LYS A 171 15.87 -17.85 6.46
C LYS A 171 17.10 -17.54 5.57
N GLU A 172 17.18 -18.17 4.40
CA GLU A 172 18.29 -18.05 3.43
C GLU A 172 17.98 -17.09 2.28
N SER A 173 16.90 -16.35 2.31
CA SER A 173 16.62 -15.37 1.25
C SER A 173 17.68 -14.27 1.26
N ASN A 174 18.69 -14.45 0.42
CA ASN A 174 19.72 -13.44 0.18
C ASN A 174 19.09 -12.25 -0.54
N THR A 175 18.68 -11.25 0.21
CA THR A 175 18.12 -10.00 -0.30
C THR A 175 19.09 -9.22 -1.20
N ASN A 176 20.37 -9.60 -1.20
CA ASN A 176 21.43 -8.94 -1.97
C ASN A 176 21.54 -9.39 -3.45
N LYS A 177 20.64 -10.27 -3.92
CA LYS A 177 20.67 -10.77 -5.31
C LYS A 177 19.86 -9.95 -6.31
N PHE A 178 19.63 -8.67 -6.06
CA PHE A 178 19.11 -7.80 -7.10
C PHE A 178 20.24 -7.46 -8.08
N ASN A 179 20.45 -8.30 -9.08
CA ASN A 179 21.43 -8.12 -10.16
C ASN A 179 21.04 -7.00 -11.16
N TYR A 180 20.14 -6.09 -10.77
CA TYR A 180 19.69 -5.00 -11.64
C TYR A 180 20.56 -3.76 -11.56
N VAL A 181 21.37 -3.63 -10.50
CA VAL A 181 22.32 -2.54 -10.38
C VAL A 181 23.58 -3.00 -11.11
N ARG A 182 23.85 -2.39 -12.26
CA ARG A 182 25.14 -2.56 -12.92
C ARG A 182 26.20 -2.08 -11.94
N GLU A 183 27.21 -2.92 -11.67
CA GLU A 183 28.30 -2.61 -10.73
C GLU A 183 29.11 -1.36 -11.14
N ASP A 184 28.99 -0.97 -12.43
CA ASP A 184 29.64 0.20 -13.02
C ASP A 184 28.89 1.52 -12.81
N LEU A 185 27.64 1.51 -12.26
CA LEU A 185 26.88 2.73 -12.01
C LEU A 185 27.19 3.31 -10.64
N ASN A 186 27.46 4.62 -10.61
CA ASN A 186 27.60 5.34 -9.34
C ASN A 186 26.27 5.31 -8.56
N PRO A 187 26.24 4.75 -7.33
CA PRO A 187 25.02 4.63 -6.53
C PRO A 187 24.30 5.96 -6.33
N MET A 188 25.05 7.08 -6.24
CA MET A 188 24.45 8.42 -6.09
C MET A 188 23.64 8.81 -7.32
N VAL A 189 24.13 8.50 -8.53
CA VAL A 189 23.40 8.77 -9.78
C VAL A 189 22.10 7.97 -9.83
N VAL A 190 22.13 6.68 -9.43
CA VAL A 190 20.92 5.84 -9.36
C VAL A 190 19.91 6.41 -8.40
N ILE A 191 20.33 6.85 -7.20
CA ILE A 191 19.46 7.47 -6.21
C ILE A 191 18.86 8.77 -6.75
N LEU A 192 19.66 9.64 -7.37
CA LEU A 192 19.17 10.90 -7.95
C LEU A 192 18.14 10.67 -9.04
N ILE A 193 18.38 9.70 -9.94
CA ILE A 193 17.40 9.34 -10.97
C ILE A 193 16.12 8.79 -10.34
N ALA A 194 16.23 7.90 -9.34
CA ALA A 194 15.07 7.36 -8.65
C ALA A 194 14.24 8.47 -7.97
N VAL A 195 14.89 9.41 -7.27
CA VAL A 195 14.23 10.57 -6.65
C VAL A 195 13.55 11.44 -7.71
N LEU A 196 14.20 11.72 -8.84
CA LEU A 196 13.64 12.49 -9.94
C LEU A 196 12.38 11.81 -10.51
N VAL A 197 12.43 10.49 -10.73
CA VAL A 197 11.28 9.70 -11.22
C VAL A 197 10.12 9.77 -10.22
N VAL A 198 10.39 9.67 -8.91
CA VAL A 198 9.35 9.78 -7.86
C VAL A 198 8.73 11.17 -7.84
N ILE A 199 9.54 12.24 -7.96
CA ILE A 199 9.05 13.62 -8.02
C ILE A 199 8.16 13.83 -9.26
N ILE A 200 8.62 13.42 -10.44
CA ILE A 200 7.85 13.54 -11.69
C ILE A 200 6.53 12.75 -11.57
N ARG A 201 6.60 11.51 -11.07
CA ARG A 201 5.41 10.69 -10.85
C ARG A 201 4.42 11.33 -9.88
N GLY A 202 4.92 11.90 -8.77
CA GLY A 202 4.09 12.62 -7.80
C GLY A 202 3.42 13.83 -8.45
N TYR A 203 4.19 14.66 -9.14
CA TYR A 203 3.66 15.83 -9.85
C TYR A 203 2.60 15.44 -10.89
N MET A 204 2.86 14.44 -11.73
CA MET A 204 1.91 13.93 -12.72
C MET A 204 0.66 13.31 -12.05
N GLY A 205 0.85 12.62 -10.92
CA GLY A 205 -0.24 12.01 -10.16
C GLY A 205 -1.20 13.03 -9.52
N TYR A 206 -0.68 14.19 -9.11
CA TYR A 206 -1.50 15.25 -8.50
C TYR A 206 -1.95 16.30 -9.53
N GLY A 207 -1.09 16.72 -10.44
CA GLY A 207 -1.39 17.80 -11.39
C GLY A 207 -2.43 17.42 -12.45
N ILE A 208 -2.32 16.21 -13.03
CA ILE A 208 -3.22 15.77 -14.10
C ILE A 208 -4.58 15.31 -13.58
N PRO A 209 -4.69 14.49 -12.50
CA PRO A 209 -5.98 13.96 -12.06
C PRO A 209 -6.95 14.99 -11.52
N THR A 210 -6.47 16.14 -11.04
CA THR A 210 -7.31 17.17 -10.42
C THR A 210 -8.01 18.09 -11.44
N SER A 211 -7.65 17.99 -12.72
CA SER A 211 -8.13 18.92 -13.76
C SER A 211 -9.62 18.77 -14.09
N TRP A 212 -10.26 17.62 -13.80
CA TRP A 212 -11.70 17.42 -14.00
C TRP A 212 -12.29 16.32 -13.13
N ASN A 213 -13.61 16.40 -12.88
CA ASN A 213 -14.34 15.35 -12.16
C ASN A 213 -14.53 14.13 -13.07
N LYS A 214 -13.95 12.99 -12.67
CA LYS A 214 -14.04 11.75 -13.44
C LYS A 214 -15.37 11.04 -13.22
N THR A 215 -15.97 10.57 -14.32
CA THR A 215 -17.10 9.64 -14.26
C THR A 215 -16.66 8.29 -13.66
N THR A 216 -17.62 7.47 -13.22
CA THR A 216 -17.33 6.13 -12.68
C THR A 216 -16.54 5.28 -13.69
N ILE A 217 -16.93 5.30 -14.97
CA ILE A 217 -16.25 4.54 -16.04
C ILE A 217 -14.81 5.00 -16.22
N GLN A 218 -14.56 6.32 -16.23
CA GLN A 218 -13.20 6.88 -16.35
C GLN A 218 -12.33 6.49 -15.17
N LEU A 219 -12.86 6.49 -13.93
CA LEU A 219 -12.14 6.03 -12.76
C LEU A 219 -11.76 4.56 -12.87
N VAL A 220 -12.72 3.71 -13.24
CA VAL A 220 -12.48 2.26 -13.39
C VAL A 220 -11.41 2.00 -14.44
N ILE A 221 -11.55 2.58 -15.66
CA ILE A 221 -10.56 2.39 -16.73
C ILE A 221 -9.18 2.85 -16.26
N PHE A 222 -9.06 4.04 -15.67
CA PHE A 222 -7.79 4.60 -15.25
C PHE A 222 -7.06 3.70 -14.24
N PHE A 223 -7.73 3.32 -13.14
CA PHE A 223 -7.09 2.52 -12.10
C PHE A 223 -6.88 1.06 -12.48
N CYS A 224 -7.78 0.47 -13.28
CA CYS A 224 -7.57 -0.89 -13.78
C CYS A 224 -6.39 -0.94 -14.75
N THR A 225 -6.28 0.01 -15.67
CA THR A 225 -5.13 0.10 -16.58
C THR A 225 -3.83 0.29 -15.82
N MET A 226 -3.83 1.15 -14.80
CA MET A 226 -2.67 1.36 -13.94
C MET A 226 -2.29 0.08 -13.16
N GLY A 227 -3.27 -0.64 -12.62
CA GLY A 227 -3.03 -1.91 -11.90
C GLY A 227 -2.49 -3.00 -12.82
N LEU A 228 -3.09 -3.18 -13.99
CA LEU A 228 -2.61 -4.12 -15.01
C LEU A 228 -1.21 -3.77 -15.49
N GLY A 229 -0.93 -2.48 -15.74
CA GLY A 229 0.40 -2.02 -16.15
C GLY A 229 1.47 -2.31 -15.11
N LYS A 230 1.16 -2.13 -13.80
CA LYS A 230 2.09 -2.49 -12.71
C LYS A 230 2.36 -3.99 -12.68
N ALA A 231 1.31 -4.83 -12.78
CA ALA A 231 1.47 -6.28 -12.76
C ALA A 231 2.28 -6.77 -13.97
N LEU A 232 1.92 -6.34 -15.18
CA LEU A 232 2.57 -6.76 -16.43
C LEU A 232 4.03 -6.28 -16.49
N GLY A 233 4.31 -5.04 -16.10
CA GLY A 233 5.67 -4.49 -16.11
C GLY A 233 6.67 -5.18 -15.17
N GLY A 234 6.18 -5.96 -14.19
CA GLY A 234 7.03 -6.78 -13.33
C GLY A 234 7.12 -8.24 -13.74
N ILE A 235 6.31 -8.68 -14.71
CA ILE A 235 6.32 -10.04 -15.26
C ILE A 235 7.14 -10.11 -16.54
N LEU A 236 7.13 -9.05 -17.35
CA LEU A 236 7.93 -8.90 -18.56
C LEU A 236 9.38 -8.56 -18.24
#